data_0f63d16af68746a6ad6c772a81a3e7d4
#
_entry.id   0f63d16af68746a6ad6c772a81a3e7d4
#
_cell.length_a   1.000
_cell.length_b   1.000
_cell.length_c   1.000
_cell.angle_alpha   90.00
_cell.angle_beta   90.00
_cell.angle_gamma   90.00
#
_symmetry.space_group_name_H-M   'P 1'
#
loop_
_entity.id
_entity.type
_entity.pdbx_description
1 polymer ?
#
loop_
_entity_poly.entity_id
_entity_poly.type
_entity_poly.pdbx_seq_one_letter_code
_entity_poly.pdbx_strand_id
1 'polypeptide(L)'
;MAIHKKESKYKAKKCALPTGELFDSKRERDRYFELCLLQKAGKIENLKRQVSFVLLDPVYEYVDTGEVYQRGVKKGMPKVKKVCVERSLVYIADFLYTDALTGETVVEDAKGYRKGTAYELFVAKRKLMLLIHKLRVREV
;
A
#
# COMPACT_ATOMS: atom_id res chain seq x y z
N MET A 1 34.64 5.54 -14.62
CA MET A 1 33.94 6.34 -13.58
C MET A 1 33.11 5.41 -12.72
N ALA A 2 33.49 5.25 -11.49
CA ALA A 2 32.75 4.44 -10.54
C ALA A 2 31.53 5.22 -10.02
N ILE A 3 30.33 4.73 -10.29
CA ILE A 3 29.11 5.31 -9.76
C ILE A 3 29.03 4.90 -8.29
N HIS A 4 29.37 5.82 -7.38
CA HIS A 4 29.11 5.63 -5.96
C HIS A 4 27.60 5.61 -5.72
N LYS A 5 27.05 4.39 -5.57
CA LYS A 5 25.71 4.16 -5.06
C LYS A 5 25.68 4.64 -3.61
N LYS A 6 25.03 5.77 -3.32
CA LYS A 6 24.77 6.23 -1.96
C LYS A 6 23.97 5.14 -1.25
N GLU A 7 24.62 4.42 -0.35
CA GLU A 7 23.92 3.49 0.55
C GLU A 7 23.04 4.28 1.51
N SER A 8 21.76 3.97 1.52
CA SER A 8 20.81 4.54 2.48
C SER A 8 21.23 4.17 3.90
N LYS A 9 21.42 5.17 4.76
CA LYS A 9 21.90 5.06 6.16
C LYS A 9 20.94 4.27 7.08
N TYR A 10 19.75 3.92 6.59
CA TYR A 10 18.68 3.23 7.33
C TYR A 10 18.13 2.04 6.52
N LYS A 11 19.00 1.05 6.26
CA LYS A 11 18.52 -0.24 5.76
C LYS A 11 17.90 -1.01 6.94
N ALA A 12 16.57 -0.98 7.06
CA ALA A 12 15.87 -2.00 7.83
C ALA A 12 16.31 -3.36 7.27
N LYS A 13 16.92 -4.20 8.12
CA LYS A 13 17.33 -5.55 7.69
C LYS A 13 16.09 -6.37 7.50
N LYS A 14 15.83 -6.77 6.25
CA LYS A 14 14.79 -7.76 5.95
C LYS A 14 15.06 -9.02 6.74
N CYS A 15 14.05 -9.52 7.45
CA CYS A 15 14.12 -10.73 8.22
C CYS A 15 13.30 -11.81 7.53
N ALA A 16 13.92 -12.96 7.25
CA ALA A 16 13.22 -14.14 6.74
C ALA A 16 12.91 -15.10 7.90
N LEU A 17 11.73 -15.73 7.83
CA LEU A 17 11.43 -16.90 8.64
C LEU A 17 11.91 -18.18 7.96
N PRO A 18 12.10 -19.27 8.73
CA PRO A 18 12.37 -20.59 8.15
C PRO A 18 11.32 -21.06 7.14
N THR A 19 10.11 -20.53 7.22
CA THR A 19 8.99 -20.77 6.28
C THR A 19 9.13 -20.03 4.95
N GLY A 20 10.18 -19.17 4.80
CA GLY A 20 10.41 -18.35 3.61
C GLY A 20 9.66 -17.01 3.58
N GLU A 21 8.86 -16.70 4.61
CA GLU A 21 8.19 -15.41 4.72
C GLU A 21 9.19 -14.28 4.99
N LEU A 22 9.08 -13.19 4.22
CA LEU A 22 9.93 -12.02 4.33
C LEU A 22 9.20 -10.90 5.07
N PHE A 23 9.93 -10.20 5.95
CA PHE A 23 9.48 -9.01 6.67
C PHE A 23 10.43 -7.85 6.41
N ASP A 24 9.90 -6.66 6.26
CA ASP A 24 10.69 -5.46 6.03
C ASP A 24 11.45 -5.00 7.28
N SER A 25 11.01 -5.41 8.46
CA SER A 25 11.69 -5.13 9.72
C SER A 25 11.46 -6.22 10.77
N LYS A 26 12.36 -6.26 11.78
CA LYS A 26 12.18 -7.12 12.97
C LYS A 26 10.90 -6.77 13.73
N ARG A 27 10.56 -5.46 13.80
CA ARG A 27 9.36 -4.98 14.49
C ARG A 27 8.08 -5.52 13.85
N GLU A 28 7.99 -5.47 12.52
CA GLU A 28 6.88 -6.06 11.76
C GLU A 28 6.77 -7.57 12.01
N ARG A 29 7.90 -8.30 11.94
CA ARG A 29 7.93 -9.73 12.23
C ARG A 29 7.43 -10.05 13.64
N ASP A 30 7.95 -9.37 14.65
CA ASP A 30 7.61 -9.62 16.04
C ASP A 30 6.13 -9.31 16.29
N ARG A 31 5.63 -8.22 15.72
CA ARG A 31 4.18 -7.90 15.76
C ARG A 31 3.33 -8.94 15.08
N TYR A 32 3.75 -9.46 13.94
CA TYR A 32 3.05 -10.55 13.25
C TYR A 32 2.89 -11.79 14.14
N PHE A 33 3.93 -12.19 14.85
CA PHE A 33 3.85 -13.31 15.79
C PHE A 33 2.85 -13.06 16.92
N GLU A 34 2.84 -11.86 17.50
CA GLU A 34 1.85 -11.49 18.52
C GLU A 34 0.43 -11.60 17.96
N LEU A 35 0.18 -11.07 16.75
CA LEU A 35 -1.12 -11.14 16.10
C LEU A 35 -1.54 -12.58 15.78
N CYS A 36 -0.62 -13.44 15.36
CA CYS A 36 -0.89 -14.87 15.16
C CYS A 36 -1.32 -15.57 16.45
N LEU A 37 -0.67 -15.24 17.58
CA LEU A 37 -1.07 -15.77 18.88
C LEU A 37 -2.45 -15.27 19.31
N LEU A 38 -2.75 -13.98 19.07
CA LEU A 38 -4.08 -13.42 19.35
C LEU A 38 -5.16 -14.06 18.50
N GLN A 39 -4.88 -14.31 17.20
CA GLN A 39 -5.81 -15.02 16.33
C GLN A 39 -6.04 -16.47 16.80
N LYS A 40 -4.96 -17.18 17.15
CA LYS A 40 -5.08 -18.55 17.71
C LYS A 40 -5.87 -18.59 19.01
N ALA A 41 -5.77 -17.54 19.83
CA ALA A 41 -6.54 -17.38 21.07
C ALA A 41 -7.99 -16.90 20.84
N GLY A 42 -8.40 -16.67 19.59
CA GLY A 42 -9.75 -16.18 19.25
C GLY A 42 -10.03 -14.73 19.64
N LYS A 43 -8.96 -13.93 19.87
CA LYS A 43 -9.08 -12.50 20.22
C LYS A 43 -9.24 -11.61 18.99
N ILE A 44 -8.66 -12.04 17.86
CA ILE A 44 -8.79 -11.40 16.56
C ILE A 44 -9.09 -12.44 15.49
N GLU A 45 -9.63 -11.99 14.36
CA GLU A 45 -10.00 -12.83 13.22
C GLU A 45 -9.52 -12.21 11.90
N ASN A 46 -9.43 -13.02 10.86
CA ASN A 46 -9.14 -12.58 9.49
C ASN A 46 -7.84 -11.79 9.35
N LEU A 47 -6.79 -12.17 10.08
CA LEU A 47 -5.48 -11.55 9.99
C LEU A 47 -4.92 -11.66 8.56
N LYS A 48 -4.62 -10.50 7.98
CA LYS A 48 -3.98 -10.35 6.66
C LYS A 48 -2.77 -9.45 6.78
N ARG A 49 -1.78 -9.69 5.92
CA ARG A 49 -0.56 -8.88 5.81
C ARG A 49 -0.53 -8.14 4.48
N GLN A 50 0.18 -7.02 4.45
CA GLN A 50 0.50 -6.24 3.24
C GLN A 50 -0.76 -5.96 2.40
N VAL A 51 -1.78 -5.40 3.05
CA VAL A 51 -3.07 -5.10 2.42
C VAL A 51 -3.03 -3.74 1.75
N SER A 52 -3.35 -3.72 0.46
CA SER A 52 -3.36 -2.49 -0.36
C SER A 52 -4.71 -1.79 -0.30
N PHE A 53 -4.68 -0.48 -0.09
CA PHE A 53 -5.83 0.42 -0.15
C PHE A 53 -5.58 1.51 -1.19
N VAL A 54 -6.47 1.65 -2.15
CA VAL A 54 -6.42 2.75 -3.11
C VAL A 54 -6.90 4.03 -2.43
N LEU A 55 -6.05 5.05 -2.38
CA LEU A 55 -6.37 6.35 -1.79
C LEU A 55 -6.84 7.35 -2.83
N LEU A 56 -6.23 7.34 -4.00
CA LEU A 56 -6.63 8.14 -5.14
C LEU A 56 -6.62 7.25 -6.40
N ASP A 57 -7.68 7.33 -7.18
CA ASP A 57 -7.76 6.63 -8.45
C ASP A 57 -6.82 7.23 -9.48
N PRO A 58 -6.37 6.44 -10.48
CA PRO A 58 -5.57 6.98 -11.56
C PRO A 58 -6.37 7.94 -12.42
N VAL A 59 -5.71 8.96 -12.94
CA VAL A 59 -6.30 9.94 -13.86
C VAL A 59 -5.88 9.61 -15.28
N TYR A 60 -6.87 9.54 -16.18
CA TYR A 60 -6.66 9.27 -17.60
C TYR A 60 -7.15 10.41 -18.46
N GLU A 61 -6.46 10.63 -19.57
CA GLU A 61 -6.90 11.53 -20.65
C GLU A 61 -7.00 10.77 -21.97
N TYR A 62 -7.84 11.26 -22.85
CA TYR A 62 -7.96 10.76 -24.22
C TYR A 62 -7.30 11.74 -25.16
N VAL A 63 -6.23 11.29 -25.82
CA VAL A 63 -5.42 12.10 -26.72
C VAL A 63 -5.67 11.68 -28.16
N ASP A 64 -5.87 12.65 -29.07
CA ASP A 64 -5.97 12.39 -30.50
C ASP A 64 -4.61 11.84 -31.01
N THR A 65 -4.67 10.74 -31.73
CA THR A 65 -3.48 10.13 -32.33
C THR A 65 -3.06 10.75 -33.66
N GLY A 66 -3.87 11.66 -34.22
CA GLY A 66 -3.70 12.21 -35.56
C GLY A 66 -4.15 11.25 -36.67
N GLU A 67 -4.62 10.05 -36.30
CA GLU A 67 -5.14 9.05 -37.24
C GLU A 67 -6.64 8.97 -37.20
N VAL A 68 -7.22 8.41 -38.28
CA VAL A 68 -8.66 8.12 -38.38
C VAL A 68 -8.91 6.63 -38.57
N TYR A 69 -10.08 6.17 -38.17
CA TYR A 69 -10.50 4.79 -38.42
C TYR A 69 -10.72 4.56 -39.93
N GLN A 70 -10.07 3.54 -40.47
CA GLN A 70 -10.13 3.22 -41.91
C GLN A 70 -11.30 2.31 -42.26
N ARG A 71 -11.87 1.58 -41.32
CA ARG A 71 -12.94 0.58 -41.57
C ARG A 71 -13.96 0.58 -40.42
N GLY A 72 -15.13 -0.03 -40.67
CA GLY A 72 -16.20 -0.23 -39.69
C GLY A 72 -17.08 1.00 -39.47
N VAL A 73 -17.91 0.92 -38.43
CA VAL A 73 -18.94 1.96 -38.10
C VAL A 73 -18.27 3.30 -37.78
N LYS A 74 -17.02 3.28 -37.24
CA LYS A 74 -16.25 4.48 -36.86
C LYS A 74 -15.37 5.03 -37.99
N LYS A 75 -15.51 4.53 -39.25
CA LYS A 75 -14.71 5.00 -40.39
C LYS A 75 -14.74 6.52 -40.49
N GLY A 76 -13.58 7.16 -40.63
CA GLY A 76 -13.42 8.60 -40.71
C GLY A 76 -13.44 9.35 -39.39
N MET A 77 -13.76 8.68 -38.29
CA MET A 77 -13.67 9.29 -36.95
C MET A 77 -12.23 9.33 -36.45
N PRO A 78 -11.83 10.37 -35.68
CA PRO A 78 -10.50 10.43 -35.06
C PRO A 78 -10.26 9.23 -34.12
N LYS A 79 -9.07 8.66 -34.19
CA LYS A 79 -8.61 7.65 -33.23
C LYS A 79 -8.07 8.35 -32.00
N VAL A 80 -8.62 8.02 -30.85
CA VAL A 80 -8.15 8.51 -29.55
C VAL A 80 -7.43 7.41 -28.78
N LYS A 81 -6.38 7.78 -28.06
CA LYS A 81 -5.62 6.91 -27.19
C LYS A 81 -5.85 7.32 -25.74
N LYS A 82 -6.18 6.35 -24.90
CA LYS A 82 -6.26 6.54 -23.44
C LYS A 82 -4.85 6.56 -22.85
N VAL A 83 -4.47 7.65 -22.19
CA VAL A 83 -3.16 7.84 -21.56
C VAL A 83 -3.35 8.05 -20.06
N CYS A 84 -2.59 7.34 -19.24
CA CYS A 84 -2.56 7.58 -17.79
C CYS A 84 -1.69 8.81 -17.53
N VAL A 85 -2.31 9.89 -17.04
CA VAL A 85 -1.65 11.15 -16.68
C VAL A 85 -1.08 11.06 -15.27
N GLU A 86 -1.88 10.56 -14.34
CA GLU A 86 -1.49 10.32 -12.96
C GLU A 86 -1.81 8.89 -12.54
N ARG A 87 -0.86 8.24 -11.88
CA ARG A 87 -1.06 6.90 -11.34
C ARG A 87 -1.87 6.94 -10.06
N SER A 88 -2.50 5.83 -9.72
CA SER A 88 -3.18 5.69 -8.43
C SER A 88 -2.22 5.91 -7.27
N LEU A 89 -2.70 6.55 -6.21
CA LEU A 89 -2.01 6.59 -4.92
C LEU A 89 -2.52 5.44 -4.06
N VAL A 90 -1.60 4.58 -3.61
CA VAL A 90 -1.91 3.38 -2.83
C VAL A 90 -1.22 3.46 -1.48
N TYR A 91 -1.91 3.01 -0.43
CA TYR A 91 -1.35 2.74 0.88
C TYR A 91 -1.33 1.22 1.10
N ILE A 92 -0.20 0.69 1.56
CA ILE A 92 -0.06 -0.72 1.92
C ILE A 92 0.09 -0.80 3.44
N ALA A 93 -0.92 -1.39 4.09
CA ALA A 93 -0.91 -1.62 5.53
C ALA A 93 -0.14 -2.89 5.86
N ASP A 94 0.64 -2.89 6.94
CA ASP A 94 1.36 -4.08 7.37
C ASP A 94 0.40 -5.18 7.83
N PHE A 95 -0.65 -4.81 8.58
CA PHE A 95 -1.65 -5.75 9.11
C PHE A 95 -3.07 -5.20 9.00
N LEU A 96 -3.98 -6.12 8.70
CA LEU A 96 -5.42 -5.92 8.73
C LEU A 96 -6.05 -7.11 9.45
N TYR A 97 -6.95 -6.86 10.40
CA TYR A 97 -7.68 -7.91 11.10
C TYR A 97 -8.99 -7.37 11.67
N THR A 98 -9.83 -8.27 12.16
CA THR A 98 -11.07 -7.93 12.88
C THR A 98 -10.89 -8.22 14.36
N ASP A 99 -11.21 -7.26 15.21
CA ASP A 99 -11.29 -7.48 16.66
C ASP A 99 -12.51 -8.39 16.96
N ALA A 100 -12.28 -9.54 17.58
CA ALA A 100 -13.33 -10.54 17.80
C ALA A 100 -14.38 -10.08 18.84
N LEU A 101 -14.02 -9.14 19.72
CA LEU A 101 -14.93 -8.62 20.75
C LEU A 101 -15.84 -7.53 20.20
N THR A 102 -15.28 -6.59 19.43
CA THR A 102 -16.00 -5.40 18.94
C THR A 102 -16.53 -5.58 17.51
N GLY A 103 -15.99 -6.51 16.74
CA GLY A 103 -16.26 -6.66 15.31
C GLY A 103 -15.64 -5.58 14.44
N GLU A 104 -14.82 -4.69 15.00
CA GLU A 104 -14.19 -3.59 14.27
C GLU A 104 -13.01 -4.08 13.40
N THR A 105 -12.91 -3.48 12.23
CA THR A 105 -11.74 -3.67 11.37
C THR A 105 -10.59 -2.81 11.88
N VAL A 106 -9.45 -3.43 12.15
CA VAL A 106 -8.23 -2.79 12.64
C VAL A 106 -7.16 -2.82 11.55
N VAL A 107 -6.56 -1.66 11.31
CA VAL A 107 -5.42 -1.48 10.39
C VAL A 107 -4.21 -1.07 11.21
N GLU A 108 -3.12 -1.79 11.09
CA GLU A 108 -1.86 -1.50 11.78
C GLU A 108 -0.69 -1.31 10.81
N ASP A 109 0.23 -0.46 11.22
CA ASP A 109 1.49 -0.21 10.53
C ASP A 109 2.63 -0.18 11.57
N ALA A 110 3.65 -1.00 11.36
CA ALA A 110 4.80 -1.10 12.26
C ALA A 110 5.82 0.00 11.97
N LYS A 111 5.86 1.03 12.79
CA LYS A 111 6.76 2.19 12.64
C LYS A 111 7.86 2.23 13.69
N GLY A 112 9.08 1.91 13.25
CA GLY A 112 10.28 2.04 14.09
C GLY A 112 10.82 3.47 14.15
N TYR A 113 10.76 4.20 13.04
CA TYR A 113 11.28 5.57 12.89
C TYR A 113 10.18 6.52 12.45
N ARG A 114 9.97 7.60 13.22
CA ARG A 114 8.84 8.53 13.06
C ARG A 114 9.31 9.94 12.69
N LYS A 115 10.30 10.04 11.81
CA LYS A 115 10.84 11.31 11.30
C LYS A 115 11.22 11.20 9.82
N GLY A 116 11.33 12.36 9.16
CA GLY A 116 11.76 12.47 7.79
C GLY A 116 10.64 12.32 6.76
N THR A 117 10.99 12.51 5.49
CA THR A 117 10.03 12.57 4.36
C THR A 117 9.21 11.31 4.18
N ALA A 118 9.79 10.14 4.43
CA ALA A 118 9.05 8.86 4.34
C ALA A 118 7.95 8.78 5.42
N TYR A 119 8.21 9.26 6.62
CA TYR A 119 7.21 9.31 7.68
C TYR A 119 6.14 10.37 7.38
N GLU A 120 6.52 11.53 6.86
CA GLU A 120 5.57 12.58 6.46
C GLU A 120 4.62 12.09 5.36
N LEU A 121 5.13 11.34 4.37
CA LEU A 121 4.29 10.69 3.36
C LEU A 121 3.34 9.66 3.97
N PHE A 122 3.82 8.86 4.91
CA PHE A 122 2.97 7.93 5.66
C PHE A 122 1.86 8.66 6.42
N VAL A 123 2.16 9.77 7.10
CA VAL A 123 1.16 10.58 7.81
C VAL A 123 0.10 11.12 6.85
N ALA A 124 0.49 11.57 5.66
CA ALA A 124 -0.45 12.01 4.62
C ALA A 124 -1.37 10.85 4.17
N LYS A 125 -0.81 9.69 3.89
CA LYS A 125 -1.58 8.47 3.53
C LYS A 125 -2.51 8.03 4.66
N ARG A 126 -2.06 8.07 5.92
CA ARG A 126 -2.87 7.75 7.10
C ARG A 126 -4.10 8.66 7.22
N LYS A 127 -3.94 9.97 6.97
CA LYS A 127 -5.05 10.93 6.94
C LYS A 127 -6.04 10.60 5.82
N LEU A 128 -5.53 10.25 4.64
CA LEU A 128 -6.38 9.84 3.52
C LEU A 128 -7.12 8.52 3.80
N MET A 129 -6.51 7.57 4.48
CA MET A 129 -7.18 6.34 4.94
C MET A 129 -8.40 6.66 5.79
N LEU A 130 -8.27 7.57 6.74
CA LEU A 130 -9.39 7.99 7.59
C LEU A 130 -10.47 8.74 6.79
N LEU A 131 -10.06 9.60 5.86
CA LEU A 131 -11.00 10.39 5.06
C LEU A 131 -11.79 9.53 4.07
N ILE A 132 -11.11 8.64 3.36
CA ILE A 132 -11.66 7.89 2.22
C ILE A 132 -12.29 6.56 2.68
N HIS A 133 -11.54 5.77 3.45
CA HIS A 133 -11.96 4.43 3.88
C HIS A 133 -12.61 4.40 5.26
N LYS A 134 -12.60 5.53 5.99
CA LYS A 134 -13.10 5.63 7.39
C LYS A 134 -12.36 4.69 8.36
N LEU A 135 -11.14 4.29 7.99
CA LEU A 135 -10.27 3.42 8.78
C LEU A 135 -9.12 4.21 9.38
N ARG A 136 -9.00 4.13 10.70
CA ARG A 136 -7.87 4.73 11.43
C ARG A 136 -6.69 3.76 11.44
N VAL A 137 -5.56 4.17 10.89
CA VAL A 137 -4.32 3.38 10.94
C VAL A 137 -3.68 3.55 12.32
N ARG A 138 -3.42 2.43 12.99
CA ARG A 138 -2.69 2.38 14.27
C ARG A 138 -1.20 2.18 14.00
N GLU A 139 -0.38 3.01 14.60
CA GLU A 139 1.09 2.83 14.59
C GLU A 139 1.51 1.96 15.77
N VAL A 140 2.21 0.89 15.49
CA VAL A 140 2.68 -0.09 16.49
C VAL A 140 4.19 -0.25 16.48
#